data_c4cc299b9a2d4a2492ae5a7408e421ad
#
_entry.id   c4cc299b9a2d4a2492ae5a7408e421ad
#
_cell.length_a   1.000
_cell.length_b   1.000
_cell.length_c   1.000
_cell.angle_alpha   90.00
_cell.angle_beta   90.00
_cell.angle_gamma   90.00
#
_symmetry.space_group_name_H-M   'P 1'
#
loop_
_entity.id
_entity.type
_entity.pdbx_description
1 polymer ?
#
loop_
_entity_poly.entity_id
_entity_poly.type
_entity_poly.pdbx_seq_one_letter_code
_entity_poly.pdbx_strand_id
1 'polypeptide(L)'
;MPAPADAAPAPAPAAPRRRRRLPVVLAAVLLLVLASVGVVITRPGPVAGWLGDDAGSGPNAVGVTPEPAPSDVLGGPDSNAPVPTPDGVRAVLDPLVGVAALGDRVNVSVADVITGQTLFDKGADDGTVPASVTKLATAVTVLAARGPGYRIPTRVVAGAKAGEVVIVGGGDPTLAINKKGYYPGAARLDDLAAQVRTALGGTPPTSIVVDGSVYSGPVYGPGWDDDIPTGGSGGAVTALMTDGARTDPGVEHGSAPRFAEPDLAAGKAFARLLGVPTEAVKRGTAPPQAAAGASPAPGTELGVVQSPPMIRLVDVMISESDNLVAEALARQVALARGQPASFDGGAAAMDAEVAELGLPAEEISVSDGSGLSRLNRISPSLLTDLVRLAASPDHPELAGVFGGLPVGGWSGTLNERYRTAAGTAAGAGSVRAKTGTLTGVHSIAGLVTTADGRLLTFAVLTDKVPGDRDTAQPALDRIAAALAGCGCG
;
A
#
# COMPACT_ATOMS: atom_id res chain seq x y z
N MET A 1 8.96 88.33 -44.05
CA MET A 1 10.13 88.42 -43.18
C MET A 1 10.63 86.99 -42.95
N PRO A 2 11.90 86.73 -43.17
CA PRO A 2 12.42 85.39 -43.39
C PRO A 2 12.73 84.62 -42.09
N ALA A 3 12.59 83.30 -42.19
CA ALA A 3 13.02 82.35 -41.18
C ALA A 3 14.57 82.28 -41.09
N PRO A 4 15.13 82.01 -39.93
CA PRO A 4 16.58 81.72 -39.82
C PRO A 4 16.87 80.20 -39.93
N ALA A 5 18.03 80.00 -40.50
CA ALA A 5 18.58 78.77 -41.02
C ALA A 5 18.93 77.68 -40.02
N ASP A 6 19.02 76.46 -40.54
CA ASP A 6 19.51 75.21 -39.97
C ASP A 6 20.88 75.33 -39.28
N ALA A 7 20.98 74.80 -38.06
CA ALA A 7 22.23 74.49 -37.38
C ALA A 7 22.46 72.97 -37.43
N ALA A 8 23.60 72.60 -38.02
CA ALA A 8 24.02 71.19 -38.15
C ALA A 8 24.29 70.49 -36.79
N PRO A 9 24.03 69.20 -36.62
CA PRO A 9 24.27 68.46 -35.37
C PRO A 9 25.76 68.15 -35.18
N ALA A 10 26.17 68.27 -33.92
CA ALA A 10 27.54 67.92 -33.48
C ALA A 10 27.81 66.42 -33.53
N PRO A 11 29.03 65.94 -33.75
CA PRO A 11 29.36 64.55 -33.85
C PRO A 11 29.25 63.85 -32.50
N ALA A 12 28.65 62.61 -32.52
CA ALA A 12 28.50 61.72 -31.39
C ALA A 12 29.85 61.18 -30.84
N PRO A 13 30.00 61.00 -29.54
CA PRO A 13 31.22 60.45 -28.96
C PRO A 13 31.42 58.97 -29.30
N ALA A 14 32.67 58.59 -29.60
CA ALA A 14 33.08 57.23 -30.00
C ALA A 14 32.89 56.24 -28.84
N ALA A 15 32.21 55.12 -29.11
CA ALA A 15 32.00 54.02 -28.20
C ALA A 15 33.33 53.33 -27.81
N PRO A 16 33.49 52.88 -26.54
CA PRO A 16 34.71 52.21 -26.12
C PRO A 16 34.81 50.81 -26.79
N ARG A 17 35.93 50.50 -27.41
CA ARG A 17 36.28 49.19 -27.98
C ARG A 17 36.34 48.17 -26.85
N ARG A 18 35.28 47.33 -26.69
CA ARG A 18 35.29 46.12 -25.85
C ARG A 18 36.35 45.17 -26.45
N ARG A 19 37.47 45.02 -25.76
CA ARG A 19 38.48 44.00 -26.05
C ARG A 19 37.80 42.62 -25.89
N ARG A 20 37.78 41.83 -26.99
CA ARG A 20 37.25 40.45 -27.02
C ARG A 20 38.13 39.56 -26.13
N ARG A 21 37.74 39.45 -24.84
CA ARG A 21 38.34 38.47 -23.91
C ARG A 21 37.66 37.11 -23.96
N LEU A 22 36.59 36.98 -24.76
CA LEU A 22 35.76 35.76 -24.87
C LEU A 22 36.56 34.53 -25.36
N PRO A 23 37.45 34.58 -26.37
CA PRO A 23 38.19 33.39 -26.81
C PRO A 23 39.21 32.90 -25.78
N VAL A 24 39.81 33.84 -25.00
CA VAL A 24 40.79 33.48 -23.95
C VAL A 24 40.10 32.77 -22.77
N VAL A 25 38.90 33.23 -22.37
CA VAL A 25 38.12 32.59 -21.31
C VAL A 25 37.63 31.21 -21.73
N LEU A 26 37.15 31.08 -22.98
CA LEU A 26 36.74 29.77 -23.52
C LEU A 26 37.91 28.78 -23.64
N ALA A 27 39.08 29.23 -24.04
CA ALA A 27 40.29 28.38 -24.11
C ALA A 27 40.73 27.95 -22.68
N ALA A 28 40.65 28.84 -21.70
CA ALA A 28 41.00 28.52 -20.33
C ALA A 28 40.00 27.50 -19.71
N VAL A 29 38.69 27.63 -19.97
CA VAL A 29 37.68 26.70 -19.51
C VAL A 29 37.85 25.34 -20.17
N LEU A 30 38.16 25.29 -21.47
CA LEU A 30 38.42 24.04 -22.18
C LEU A 30 39.67 23.31 -21.66
N LEU A 31 40.74 24.04 -21.34
CA LEU A 31 41.95 23.47 -20.74
C LEU A 31 41.71 22.95 -19.34
N LEU A 32 40.86 23.64 -18.54
CA LEU A 32 40.45 23.16 -17.22
C LEU A 32 39.61 21.88 -17.28
N VAL A 33 38.71 21.81 -18.24
CA VAL A 33 37.87 20.58 -18.47
C VAL A 33 38.76 19.43 -18.94
N LEU A 34 39.68 19.65 -19.86
CA LEU A 34 40.62 18.64 -20.35
C LEU A 34 41.57 18.17 -19.24
N ALA A 35 42.03 19.07 -18.39
CA ALA A 35 42.86 18.74 -17.23
C ALA A 35 42.05 17.91 -16.19
N SER A 36 40.77 18.26 -15.94
CA SER A 36 39.90 17.50 -15.04
C SER A 36 39.61 16.11 -15.60
N VAL A 37 39.36 15.95 -16.87
CA VAL A 37 39.17 14.66 -17.55
C VAL A 37 40.47 13.84 -17.51
N GLY A 38 41.63 14.48 -17.71
CA GLY A 38 42.93 13.83 -17.59
C GLY A 38 43.20 13.28 -16.20
N VAL A 39 42.83 14.02 -15.12
CA VAL A 39 42.93 13.56 -13.74
C VAL A 39 42.00 12.38 -13.46
N VAL A 40 40.81 12.37 -14.02
CA VAL A 40 39.86 11.24 -13.87
C VAL A 40 40.35 10.00 -14.60
N ILE A 41 40.94 10.15 -15.82
CA ILE A 41 41.41 9.02 -16.62
C ILE A 41 42.75 8.49 -16.12
N THR A 42 43.70 9.36 -15.77
CA THR A 42 45.06 8.93 -15.38
C THR A 42 45.26 8.66 -13.89
N ARG A 43 44.33 9.11 -13.04
CA ARG A 43 44.31 8.91 -11.58
C ARG A 43 45.72 9.07 -10.93
N PRO A 44 46.38 10.24 -11.06
CA PRO A 44 47.72 10.40 -10.46
C PRO A 44 47.66 10.31 -8.94
N GLY A 45 48.70 9.71 -8.31
CA GLY A 45 48.77 9.26 -6.94
C GLY A 45 48.03 10.02 -5.84
N PRO A 46 48.15 11.35 -5.69
CA PRO A 46 47.44 12.07 -4.63
C PRO A 46 45.89 12.12 -4.78
N VAL A 47 45.37 11.86 -5.97
CA VAL A 47 43.94 11.96 -6.30
C VAL A 47 43.27 10.58 -6.32
N ALA A 48 44.03 9.50 -6.44
CA ALA A 48 43.49 8.13 -6.48
C ALA A 48 42.72 7.78 -5.20
N GLY A 49 43.19 8.19 -4.04
CA GLY A 49 42.50 7.98 -2.76
C GLY A 49 41.24 8.85 -2.55
N TRP A 50 41.07 9.90 -3.37
CA TRP A 50 39.91 10.79 -3.27
C TRP A 50 38.73 10.38 -4.18
N LEU A 51 39.02 9.58 -5.19
CA LEU A 51 38.02 9.11 -6.17
C LEU A 51 37.50 7.70 -5.89
N GLY A 52 37.84 7.13 -4.73
CA GLY A 52 37.20 5.92 -4.19
C GLY A 52 37.29 4.69 -5.11
N ASP A 53 38.51 4.18 -5.31
CA ASP A 53 38.75 2.78 -5.63
C ASP A 53 39.57 2.18 -4.49
N ASP A 54 38.90 1.65 -3.47
CA ASP A 54 39.51 0.78 -2.47
C ASP A 54 39.90 -0.58 -3.10
N ALA A 55 40.80 -0.54 -4.07
CA ALA A 55 41.65 -1.66 -4.41
C ALA A 55 43.01 -1.42 -3.68
N GLY A 56 42.99 -1.52 -2.35
CA GLY A 56 44.12 -1.29 -1.51
C GLY A 56 45.23 -2.34 -1.73
N SER A 57 46.43 -1.86 -2.04
CA SER A 57 47.66 -2.57 -1.80
C SER A 57 48.49 -1.68 -0.88
N GLY A 58 48.15 -1.64 0.40
CA GLY A 58 49.02 -1.15 1.47
C GLY A 58 49.77 -2.30 2.09
N PRO A 59 51.02 -2.12 2.58
CA PRO A 59 51.89 -3.21 3.07
C PRO A 59 51.49 -3.86 4.39
N ASN A 60 50.23 -3.65 4.86
CA ASN A 60 49.67 -4.30 6.07
C ASN A 60 48.19 -4.68 5.89
N ALA A 61 47.75 -5.00 4.69
CA ALA A 61 46.46 -5.68 4.54
C ALA A 61 46.60 -7.10 5.10
N VAL A 62 46.22 -7.30 6.35
CA VAL A 62 45.82 -8.62 6.82
C VAL A 62 44.78 -9.08 5.79
N GLY A 63 45.09 -10.18 5.05
CA GLY A 63 44.22 -10.71 4.04
C GLY A 63 42.86 -11.02 4.66
N VAL A 64 41.92 -10.11 4.48
CA VAL A 64 40.52 -10.37 4.78
C VAL A 64 40.08 -11.37 3.71
N THR A 65 40.02 -12.64 4.09
CA THR A 65 39.38 -13.66 3.28
C THR A 65 38.01 -13.13 2.95
N PRO A 66 37.60 -13.06 1.64
CA PRO A 66 36.22 -12.65 1.31
C PRO A 66 35.27 -13.47 2.16
N GLU A 67 34.37 -12.78 2.85
CA GLU A 67 33.34 -13.45 3.63
C GLU A 67 32.60 -14.41 2.67
N PRO A 68 32.46 -15.69 3.00
CA PRO A 68 31.74 -16.62 2.14
C PRO A 68 30.35 -16.08 1.93
N ALA A 69 29.83 -16.24 0.72
CA ALA A 69 28.45 -15.87 0.43
C ALA A 69 27.54 -16.42 1.53
N PRO A 70 26.61 -15.63 2.06
CA PRO A 70 25.72 -16.12 3.10
C PRO A 70 25.07 -17.41 2.62
N SER A 71 25.24 -18.48 3.36
CA SER A 71 24.52 -19.73 3.13
C SER A 71 23.06 -19.50 3.48
N ASP A 72 22.16 -20.08 2.70
CA ASP A 72 20.72 -20.07 2.99
C ASP A 72 20.48 -20.61 4.39
N VAL A 73 20.17 -19.71 5.34
CA VAL A 73 19.94 -20.06 6.75
C VAL A 73 18.56 -20.72 6.93
N LEU A 74 17.65 -20.46 6.00
CA LEU A 74 16.34 -21.11 5.90
C LEU A 74 16.19 -21.58 4.47
N GLY A 75 16.11 -22.90 4.26
CA GLY A 75 15.69 -23.46 2.99
C GLY A 75 14.33 -22.88 2.61
N GLY A 76 14.21 -22.37 1.38
CA GLY A 76 12.89 -22.07 0.80
C GLY A 76 12.04 -23.35 0.71
N PRO A 77 10.77 -23.25 0.32
CA PRO A 77 9.94 -24.42 0.05
C PRO A 77 10.70 -25.35 -0.90
N ASP A 78 10.79 -26.63 -0.54
CA ASP A 78 11.50 -27.61 -1.38
C ASP A 78 10.68 -27.89 -2.63
N SER A 79 11.17 -27.41 -3.79
CA SER A 79 10.53 -27.66 -5.08
C SER A 79 10.50 -29.16 -5.47
N ASN A 80 11.35 -29.96 -4.85
CA ASN A 80 11.43 -31.42 -5.06
C ASN A 80 10.59 -32.20 -4.04
N ALA A 81 9.99 -31.52 -3.05
CA ALA A 81 9.08 -32.19 -2.11
C ALA A 81 7.94 -32.91 -2.87
N PRO A 82 7.55 -34.10 -2.41
CA PRO A 82 6.48 -34.85 -3.08
C PRO A 82 5.20 -34.03 -3.15
N VAL A 83 4.57 -34.03 -4.31
CA VAL A 83 3.25 -33.41 -4.50
C VAL A 83 2.20 -34.36 -3.89
N PRO A 84 1.36 -33.87 -2.96
CA PRO A 84 0.25 -34.66 -2.44
C PRO A 84 -0.66 -35.16 -3.57
N THR A 85 -1.20 -36.36 -3.42
CA THR A 85 -2.17 -36.88 -4.39
C THR A 85 -3.56 -36.31 -4.10
N PRO A 86 -4.43 -36.07 -5.12
CA PRO A 86 -5.80 -35.63 -4.90
C PRO A 86 -6.59 -36.55 -3.97
N ASP A 87 -6.40 -37.87 -4.06
CA ASP A 87 -7.05 -38.85 -3.19
C ASP A 87 -6.57 -38.74 -1.75
N GLY A 88 -5.26 -38.52 -1.54
CA GLY A 88 -4.69 -38.33 -0.21
C GLY A 88 -5.23 -37.05 0.44
N VAL A 89 -5.28 -35.92 -0.31
CA VAL A 89 -5.87 -34.67 0.19
C VAL A 89 -7.36 -34.84 0.47
N ARG A 90 -8.10 -35.50 -0.41
CA ARG A 90 -9.51 -35.81 -0.21
C ARG A 90 -9.76 -36.62 1.07
N ALA A 91 -8.96 -37.63 1.32
CA ALA A 91 -9.10 -38.49 2.51
C ALA A 91 -8.98 -37.71 3.83
N VAL A 92 -8.17 -36.65 3.86
CA VAL A 92 -8.00 -35.83 5.07
C VAL A 92 -9.01 -34.68 5.15
N LEU A 93 -9.53 -34.17 4.01
CA LEU A 93 -10.42 -32.99 4.01
C LEU A 93 -11.91 -33.35 4.04
N ASP A 94 -12.37 -34.44 3.37
CA ASP A 94 -13.79 -34.81 3.30
C ASP A 94 -14.47 -34.90 4.68
N PRO A 95 -13.84 -35.48 5.74
CA PRO A 95 -14.44 -35.53 7.05
C PRO A 95 -14.57 -34.16 7.73
N LEU A 96 -13.76 -33.15 7.31
CA LEU A 96 -13.66 -31.85 7.94
C LEU A 96 -14.54 -30.80 7.27
N VAL A 97 -14.71 -30.88 5.94
CA VAL A 97 -15.50 -29.89 5.18
C VAL A 97 -17.02 -30.11 5.26
N GLY A 98 -17.46 -31.23 5.85
CA GLY A 98 -18.87 -31.58 6.06
C GLY A 98 -19.37 -31.36 7.48
N VAL A 99 -18.56 -30.78 8.38
CA VAL A 99 -18.96 -30.60 9.78
C VAL A 99 -20.04 -29.53 9.94
N ALA A 100 -21.05 -29.78 10.79
CA ALA A 100 -22.18 -28.87 10.99
C ALA A 100 -21.76 -27.45 11.44
N ALA A 101 -20.61 -27.31 12.10
CA ALA A 101 -20.07 -26.02 12.54
C ALA A 101 -19.77 -25.05 11.37
N LEU A 102 -19.56 -25.56 10.15
CA LEU A 102 -19.32 -24.77 8.95
C LEU A 102 -20.59 -24.44 8.17
N GLY A 103 -21.76 -25.02 8.56
CA GLY A 103 -23.02 -24.85 7.85
C GLY A 103 -23.10 -25.65 6.57
N ASP A 104 -24.16 -25.39 5.78
CA ASP A 104 -24.53 -26.20 4.61
C ASP A 104 -23.78 -25.78 3.33
N ARG A 105 -23.14 -24.62 3.34
CA ARG A 105 -22.41 -24.08 2.18
C ARG A 105 -20.95 -23.87 2.54
N VAL A 106 -20.13 -24.86 2.16
CA VAL A 106 -18.67 -24.83 2.36
C VAL A 106 -18.01 -25.05 1.01
N ASN A 107 -17.37 -23.99 0.50
CA ASN A 107 -16.66 -23.99 -0.77
C ASN A 107 -15.16 -23.97 -0.52
N VAL A 108 -14.43 -24.85 -1.23
CA VAL A 108 -13.01 -25.11 -0.95
C VAL A 108 -12.25 -25.29 -2.24
N SER A 109 -11.08 -24.69 -2.33
CA SER A 109 -10.06 -24.95 -3.35
C SER A 109 -8.72 -25.20 -2.64
N VAL A 110 -7.99 -26.23 -3.11
CA VAL A 110 -6.60 -26.49 -2.73
C VAL A 110 -5.81 -26.81 -3.98
N ALA A 111 -4.69 -26.14 -4.17
CA ALA A 111 -3.81 -26.36 -5.31
C ALA A 111 -2.33 -26.35 -4.91
N ASP A 112 -1.52 -27.03 -5.69
CA ASP A 112 -0.07 -26.97 -5.59
C ASP A 112 0.44 -25.61 -6.14
N VAL A 113 1.25 -24.90 -5.38
CA VAL A 113 1.72 -23.56 -5.77
C VAL A 113 2.61 -23.60 -7.01
N ILE A 114 3.45 -24.63 -7.14
CA ILE A 114 4.46 -24.71 -8.20
C ILE A 114 3.86 -25.20 -9.50
N THR A 115 3.07 -26.30 -9.46
CA THR A 115 2.53 -26.93 -10.65
C THR A 115 1.17 -26.34 -11.07
N GLY A 116 0.46 -25.69 -10.13
CA GLY A 116 -0.93 -25.25 -10.33
C GLY A 116 -1.94 -26.40 -10.33
N GLN A 117 -1.51 -27.63 -10.01
CA GLN A 117 -2.42 -28.77 -9.97
C GLN A 117 -3.45 -28.60 -8.86
N THR A 118 -4.73 -28.70 -9.22
CA THR A 118 -5.83 -28.78 -8.25
C THR A 118 -5.77 -30.11 -7.50
N LEU A 119 -5.72 -30.06 -6.18
CA LEU A 119 -5.62 -31.21 -5.28
C LEU A 119 -6.95 -31.51 -4.58
N PHE A 120 -7.78 -30.47 -4.37
CA PHE A 120 -9.11 -30.61 -3.81
C PHE A 120 -10.01 -29.50 -4.32
N ASP A 121 -11.23 -29.87 -4.72
CA ASP A 121 -12.27 -28.99 -5.23
C ASP A 121 -13.61 -29.40 -4.62
N LYS A 122 -14.30 -28.43 -4.02
CA LYS A 122 -15.68 -28.54 -3.57
C LYS A 122 -16.37 -27.20 -3.78
N GLY A 123 -17.12 -27.02 -4.86
CA GLY A 123 -17.71 -25.74 -5.24
C GLY A 123 -16.67 -24.64 -5.36
N ALA A 124 -15.48 -24.99 -5.91
CA ALA A 124 -14.34 -24.10 -5.94
C ALA A 124 -14.58 -22.84 -6.76
N ASP A 125 -15.39 -22.93 -7.83
CA ASP A 125 -15.72 -21.82 -8.73
C ASP A 125 -16.99 -21.05 -8.29
N ASP A 126 -17.63 -21.49 -7.20
CA ASP A 126 -18.84 -20.84 -6.69
C ASP A 126 -18.54 -19.53 -5.98
N GLY A 127 -19.04 -18.41 -6.53
CA GLY A 127 -18.96 -17.09 -5.91
C GLY A 127 -19.58 -17.05 -4.51
N THR A 128 -18.76 -16.90 -3.48
CA THR A 128 -19.14 -16.96 -2.06
C THR A 128 -18.84 -15.63 -1.40
N VAL A 129 -19.59 -15.24 -0.35
CA VAL A 129 -19.27 -14.03 0.43
C VAL A 129 -17.93 -14.23 1.13
N PRO A 130 -16.89 -13.47 0.75
CA PRO A 130 -15.52 -13.75 1.18
C PRO A 130 -15.17 -13.18 2.55
N ALA A 131 -15.91 -12.18 3.05
CA ALA A 131 -15.48 -11.33 4.15
C ALA A 131 -14.06 -10.79 3.89
N SER A 132 -13.22 -10.65 4.91
CA SER A 132 -11.89 -10.01 4.78
C SER A 132 -10.85 -10.78 3.97
N VAL A 133 -11.13 -11.97 3.42
CA VAL A 133 -10.21 -12.59 2.44
C VAL A 133 -10.25 -11.83 1.09
N THR A 134 -11.27 -10.97 0.84
CA THR A 134 -11.28 -9.97 -0.24
C THR A 134 -9.97 -9.18 -0.31
N LYS A 135 -9.35 -8.91 0.83
CA LYS A 135 -8.09 -8.15 0.92
C LYS A 135 -6.91 -8.80 0.17
N LEU A 136 -7.00 -10.09 -0.14
CA LEU A 136 -6.02 -10.73 -1.03
C LEU A 136 -6.15 -10.19 -2.46
N ALA A 137 -7.39 -10.05 -2.96
CA ALA A 137 -7.62 -9.43 -4.27
C ALA A 137 -7.22 -7.94 -4.26
N THR A 138 -7.57 -7.19 -3.21
CA THR A 138 -7.15 -5.78 -3.06
C THR A 138 -5.63 -5.64 -3.03
N ALA A 139 -4.91 -6.55 -2.36
CA ALA A 139 -3.46 -6.54 -2.28
C ALA A 139 -2.81 -6.79 -3.64
N VAL A 140 -3.24 -7.84 -4.33
CA VAL A 140 -2.71 -8.20 -5.66
C VAL A 140 -2.98 -7.07 -6.65
N THR A 141 -4.23 -6.60 -6.74
CA THR A 141 -4.62 -5.58 -7.72
C THR A 141 -3.95 -4.23 -7.47
N VAL A 142 -3.77 -3.80 -6.20
CA VAL A 142 -3.08 -2.52 -5.94
C VAL A 142 -1.58 -2.60 -6.18
N LEU A 143 -0.95 -3.75 -5.88
CA LEU A 143 0.48 -3.94 -6.18
C LEU A 143 0.73 -4.02 -7.69
N ALA A 144 -0.16 -4.67 -8.46
CA ALA A 144 -0.10 -4.68 -9.91
C ALA A 144 -0.28 -3.27 -10.50
N ALA A 145 -1.34 -2.57 -10.11
CA ALA A 145 -1.71 -1.27 -10.69
C ALA A 145 -0.76 -0.12 -10.31
N ARG A 146 -0.16 -0.13 -9.10
CA ARG A 146 0.67 0.97 -8.57
C ARG A 146 2.14 0.61 -8.39
N GLY A 147 2.46 -0.66 -8.28
CA GLY A 147 3.79 -1.14 -7.89
C GLY A 147 4.06 -1.00 -6.38
N PRO A 148 4.98 -1.83 -5.84
CA PRO A 148 5.27 -1.91 -4.40
C PRO A 148 5.89 -0.64 -3.81
N GLY A 149 6.58 0.16 -4.62
CA GLY A 149 7.28 1.38 -4.19
C GLY A 149 6.42 2.64 -4.19
N TYR A 150 5.22 2.63 -4.75
CA TYR A 150 4.37 3.82 -4.83
C TYR A 150 4.03 4.36 -3.45
N ARG A 151 3.98 5.70 -3.32
CA ARG A 151 3.64 6.41 -2.09
C ARG A 151 2.52 7.41 -2.36
N ILE A 152 1.53 7.45 -1.49
CA ILE A 152 0.37 8.33 -1.60
C ILE A 152 0.74 9.71 -1.03
N PRO A 153 0.65 10.80 -1.81
CA PRO A 153 1.00 12.12 -1.33
C PRO A 153 -0.16 12.78 -0.57
N THR A 154 0.17 13.53 0.50
CA THR A 154 -0.69 14.55 1.09
C THR A 154 0.01 15.89 0.91
N ARG A 155 -0.64 16.85 0.24
CA ARG A 155 -0.04 18.14 -0.15
C ARG A 155 -0.72 19.32 0.51
N VAL A 156 -0.01 20.42 0.60
CA VAL A 156 -0.61 21.72 0.90
C VAL A 156 -0.24 22.69 -0.20
N VAL A 157 -1.23 23.43 -0.69
CA VAL A 157 -1.04 24.46 -1.70
C VAL A 157 -1.59 25.80 -1.22
N ALA A 158 -1.11 26.91 -1.80
CA ALA A 158 -1.68 28.22 -1.58
C ALA A 158 -3.12 28.27 -2.10
N GLY A 159 -4.03 28.79 -1.29
CA GLY A 159 -5.46 28.91 -1.64
C GLY A 159 -5.73 30.03 -2.63
N ALA A 160 -6.99 30.15 -3.06
CA ALA A 160 -7.45 31.19 -3.97
C ALA A 160 -7.45 32.60 -3.33
N LYS A 161 -7.54 32.66 -2.01
CA LYS A 161 -7.57 33.91 -1.24
C LYS A 161 -6.25 34.13 -0.48
N ALA A 162 -5.88 35.39 -0.30
CA ALA A 162 -4.72 35.74 0.51
C ALA A 162 -4.83 35.15 1.92
N GLY A 163 -3.77 34.48 2.39
CA GLY A 163 -3.74 33.81 3.69
C GLY A 163 -4.50 32.48 3.78
N GLU A 164 -5.14 32.03 2.71
CA GLU A 164 -5.79 30.73 2.65
C GLU A 164 -4.78 29.66 2.21
N VAL A 165 -4.78 28.51 2.86
CA VAL A 165 -4.05 27.32 2.42
C VAL A 165 -5.03 26.15 2.22
N VAL A 166 -4.73 25.28 1.25
CA VAL A 166 -5.54 24.10 0.96
C VAL A 166 -4.73 22.85 1.24
N ILE A 167 -5.22 22.02 2.18
CA ILE A 167 -4.67 20.67 2.37
C ILE A 167 -5.41 19.71 1.45
N VAL A 168 -4.66 19.03 0.58
CA VAL A 168 -5.18 18.12 -0.44
C VAL A 168 -4.88 16.68 -0.02
N GLY A 169 -5.92 15.91 0.25
CA GLY A 169 -5.79 14.49 0.57
C GLY A 169 -5.58 13.65 -0.68
N GLY A 170 -4.54 12.83 -0.70
CA GLY A 170 -4.29 11.86 -1.78
C GLY A 170 -4.88 10.48 -1.52
N GLY A 171 -5.50 10.28 -0.37
CA GLY A 171 -6.05 8.99 0.04
C GLY A 171 -5.13 8.15 0.93
N ASP A 172 -4.13 8.73 1.59
CA ASP A 172 -3.32 8.04 2.60
C ASP A 172 -4.14 7.83 3.89
N PRO A 173 -4.53 6.57 4.22
CA PRO A 173 -5.29 6.30 5.44
C PRO A 173 -4.42 6.29 6.69
N THR A 174 -3.09 6.24 6.51
CA THR A 174 -2.13 6.08 7.62
C THR A 174 -1.59 7.39 8.15
N LEU A 175 -1.85 8.53 7.47
CA LEU A 175 -1.36 9.85 7.87
C LEU A 175 -1.58 10.08 9.37
N ALA A 176 -0.54 10.46 10.09
CA ALA A 176 -0.58 10.71 11.53
C ALA A 176 -0.56 12.21 11.84
N ILE A 177 -1.09 12.62 12.98
CA ILE A 177 -0.97 14.02 13.42
C ILE A 177 0.48 14.33 13.79
N ASN A 178 1.16 13.41 14.48
CA ASN A 178 2.54 13.53 14.94
C ASN A 178 3.14 12.13 15.16
N LYS A 179 4.32 12.05 15.78
CA LYS A 179 5.05 10.78 16.03
C LYS A 179 4.32 9.74 16.91
N LYS A 180 3.15 10.07 17.47
CA LYS A 180 2.32 9.17 18.28
C LYS A 180 1.16 8.57 17.50
N GLY A 181 1.23 8.60 16.16
CA GLY A 181 0.21 7.98 15.31
C GLY A 181 0.16 6.47 15.46
N TYR A 182 -0.96 5.88 15.02
CA TYR A 182 -1.23 4.44 15.10
C TYR A 182 -0.31 3.61 14.18
N TYR A 183 -0.09 4.09 12.94
CA TYR A 183 0.64 3.30 11.95
C TYR A 183 2.15 3.60 11.98
N PRO A 184 3.00 2.57 12.09
CA PRO A 184 4.45 2.75 12.07
C PRO A 184 4.94 3.35 10.74
N GLY A 185 5.79 4.36 10.83
CA GLY A 185 6.39 5.00 9.64
C GLY A 185 5.45 5.89 8.83
N ALA A 186 4.26 6.20 9.36
CA ALA A 186 3.29 7.09 8.73
C ALA A 186 3.86 8.47 8.41
N ALA A 187 3.37 9.08 7.32
CA ALA A 187 3.52 10.51 7.07
C ALA A 187 2.87 11.33 8.19
N ARG A 188 3.34 12.56 8.41
CA ARG A 188 2.87 13.34 9.57
C ARG A 188 2.45 14.75 9.22
N LEU A 189 1.35 15.19 9.84
CA LEU A 189 0.84 16.55 9.71
C LEU A 189 1.77 17.59 10.35
N ASP A 190 2.48 17.27 11.44
CA ASP A 190 3.42 18.19 12.08
C ASP A 190 4.62 18.49 11.17
N ASP A 191 5.12 17.51 10.41
CA ASP A 191 6.17 17.71 9.40
C ASP A 191 5.65 18.55 8.23
N LEU A 192 4.43 18.28 7.76
CA LEU A 192 3.78 19.05 6.70
C LEU A 192 3.55 20.51 7.14
N ALA A 193 3.10 20.73 8.39
CA ALA A 193 2.92 22.07 8.96
C ALA A 193 4.24 22.84 9.08
N ALA A 194 5.35 22.15 9.36
CA ALA A 194 6.67 22.77 9.39
C ALA A 194 7.10 23.28 8.00
N GLN A 195 6.87 22.47 6.95
CA GLN A 195 7.13 22.87 5.55
C GLN A 195 6.29 24.10 5.17
N VAL A 196 4.99 24.10 5.48
CA VAL A 196 4.08 25.22 5.19
C VAL A 196 4.51 26.49 5.92
N ARG A 197 4.88 26.42 7.21
CA ARG A 197 5.42 27.59 7.94
C ARG A 197 6.66 28.17 7.27
N THR A 198 7.57 27.32 6.82
CA THR A 198 8.78 27.74 6.11
C THR A 198 8.44 28.43 4.79
N ALA A 199 7.55 27.81 3.98
CA ALA A 199 7.13 28.36 2.70
C ALA A 199 6.40 29.71 2.82
N LEU A 200 5.67 29.93 3.93
CA LEU A 200 4.98 31.18 4.23
C LEU A 200 5.86 32.22 4.97
N GLY A 201 7.17 31.97 5.11
CA GLY A 201 8.10 32.89 5.80
C GLY A 201 7.76 33.13 7.28
N GLY A 202 7.14 32.15 7.95
CA GLY A 202 6.73 32.22 9.35
C GLY A 202 5.38 32.91 9.60
N THR A 203 4.74 33.48 8.58
CA THR A 203 3.41 34.10 8.73
C THR A 203 2.32 33.02 8.78
N PRO A 204 1.53 32.90 9.86
CA PRO A 204 0.46 31.92 9.92
C PRO A 204 -0.62 32.18 8.84
N PRO A 205 -1.19 31.13 8.23
CA PRO A 205 -2.36 31.31 7.37
C PRO A 205 -3.59 31.73 8.20
N THR A 206 -4.59 32.31 7.55
CA THR A 206 -5.82 32.76 8.19
C THR A 206 -6.97 31.78 8.11
N SER A 207 -6.91 30.85 7.14
CA SER A 207 -7.94 29.81 6.95
C SER A 207 -7.37 28.57 6.26
N ILE A 208 -8.04 27.45 6.48
CA ILE A 208 -7.69 26.17 5.89
C ILE A 208 -8.87 25.61 5.11
N VAL A 209 -8.61 25.22 3.87
CA VAL A 209 -9.53 24.47 3.04
C VAL A 209 -9.08 23.03 3.01
N VAL A 210 -10.02 22.10 3.19
CA VAL A 210 -9.79 20.66 3.05
C VAL A 210 -10.31 20.22 1.70
N ASP A 211 -9.41 19.73 0.85
CA ASP A 211 -9.74 19.18 -0.45
C ASP A 211 -9.63 17.65 -0.42
N GLY A 212 -10.79 16.99 -0.46
CA GLY A 212 -10.93 15.53 -0.57
C GLY A 212 -11.46 15.10 -1.93
N SER A 213 -11.47 15.99 -2.93
CA SER A 213 -12.15 15.80 -4.22
C SER A 213 -11.58 14.68 -5.09
N VAL A 214 -10.42 14.13 -4.75
CA VAL A 214 -9.86 12.94 -5.39
C VAL A 214 -10.73 11.70 -5.17
N TYR A 215 -11.52 11.66 -4.08
CA TYR A 215 -12.54 10.65 -3.84
C TYR A 215 -13.92 11.17 -4.17
N SER A 216 -14.80 10.27 -4.62
CA SER A 216 -16.18 10.57 -5.01
C SER A 216 -17.15 9.53 -4.45
N GLY A 217 -18.45 9.82 -4.54
CA GLY A 217 -19.51 8.92 -4.09
C GLY A 217 -19.71 8.91 -2.57
N PRO A 218 -20.46 7.91 -2.05
CA PRO A 218 -20.74 7.77 -0.62
C PRO A 218 -19.50 7.43 0.17
N VAL A 219 -19.49 7.82 1.45
CA VAL A 219 -18.37 7.55 2.38
C VAL A 219 -18.47 6.19 3.07
N TYR A 220 -19.62 5.53 3.01
CA TYR A 220 -19.89 4.19 3.52
C TYR A 220 -20.20 3.24 2.36
N GLY A 221 -19.73 1.98 2.47
CA GLY A 221 -19.83 1.00 1.41
C GLY A 221 -21.24 0.40 1.25
N PRO A 222 -21.62 0.04 0.02
CA PRO A 222 -22.86 -0.67 -0.24
C PRO A 222 -22.83 -2.08 0.37
N GLY A 223 -23.94 -2.52 0.95
CA GLY A 223 -24.04 -3.87 1.53
C GLY A 223 -23.26 -4.07 2.84
N TRP A 224 -22.80 -2.99 3.48
CA TRP A 224 -22.28 -3.05 4.84
C TRP A 224 -23.43 -3.24 5.84
N ASP A 225 -23.19 -4.03 6.89
CA ASP A 225 -24.13 -4.16 8.01
C ASP A 225 -24.30 -2.82 8.74
N ASP A 226 -25.48 -2.54 9.27
CA ASP A 226 -25.83 -1.25 9.85
C ASP A 226 -24.98 -0.82 11.05
N ASP A 227 -24.39 -1.79 11.75
CA ASP A 227 -23.52 -1.57 12.90
C ASP A 227 -22.06 -1.23 12.53
N ILE A 228 -21.64 -1.45 11.30
CA ILE A 228 -20.23 -1.25 10.88
C ILE A 228 -19.77 0.20 11.08
N PRO A 229 -20.55 1.23 10.72
CA PRO A 229 -20.13 2.63 10.91
C PRO A 229 -19.94 3.02 12.36
N THR A 230 -20.71 2.41 13.29
CA THR A 230 -20.72 2.75 14.71
C THR A 230 -19.94 1.76 15.57
N GLY A 231 -19.79 0.52 15.11
CA GLY A 231 -19.06 -0.55 15.80
C GLY A 231 -17.53 -0.47 15.69
N GLY A 232 -17.02 0.49 14.91
CA GLY A 232 -15.58 0.74 14.78
C GLY A 232 -14.82 -0.22 13.87
N SER A 233 -15.50 -1.22 13.28
CA SER A 233 -14.91 -2.14 12.29
C SER A 233 -14.69 -1.44 10.95
N GLY A 234 -15.55 -0.48 10.60
CA GLY A 234 -15.45 0.40 9.45
C GLY A 234 -15.55 1.86 9.88
N GLY A 235 -15.62 2.76 8.91
CA GLY A 235 -15.77 4.20 9.12
C GLY A 235 -15.95 4.94 7.81
N ALA A 236 -16.18 6.25 7.89
CA ALA A 236 -16.28 7.08 6.70
C ALA A 236 -14.95 7.10 5.93
N VAL A 237 -14.99 6.71 4.66
CA VAL A 237 -13.83 6.66 3.76
C VAL A 237 -13.68 8.00 3.05
N THR A 238 -12.67 8.78 3.43
CA THR A 238 -12.38 10.10 2.86
C THR A 238 -10.93 10.17 2.38
N ALA A 239 -10.64 11.03 1.41
CA ALA A 239 -9.31 11.15 0.83
C ALA A 239 -8.28 11.79 1.79
N LEU A 240 -8.74 12.49 2.81
CA LEU A 240 -7.94 13.01 3.90
C LEU A 240 -8.47 12.44 5.22
N MET A 241 -7.64 11.73 5.95
CA MET A 241 -7.93 11.24 7.30
C MET A 241 -6.62 11.05 8.07
N THR A 242 -6.68 10.97 9.38
CA THR A 242 -5.54 10.58 10.22
C THR A 242 -5.83 9.27 10.92
N ASP A 243 -4.81 8.43 11.04
CA ASP A 243 -4.83 7.17 11.82
C ASP A 243 -6.02 6.25 11.47
N GLY A 244 -6.37 6.12 10.18
CA GLY A 244 -7.54 5.36 9.73
C GLY A 244 -8.84 5.90 10.32
N ALA A 245 -8.95 7.22 10.48
CA ALA A 245 -10.07 7.91 11.12
C ALA A 245 -10.30 7.59 12.61
N ARG A 246 -9.36 6.93 13.32
CA ARG A 246 -9.48 6.66 14.76
C ARG A 246 -9.58 7.95 15.57
N THR A 247 -10.47 7.98 16.55
CA THR A 247 -10.58 9.11 17.49
C THR A 247 -9.45 9.09 18.53
N ASP A 248 -8.93 7.91 18.84
CA ASP A 248 -7.77 7.67 19.69
C ASP A 248 -6.80 6.72 19.00
N PRO A 249 -5.62 7.18 18.56
CA PRO A 249 -4.60 6.34 17.96
C PRO A 249 -3.90 5.40 18.95
N GLY A 250 -4.12 5.54 20.27
CA GLY A 250 -3.56 4.68 21.30
C GLY A 250 -4.30 3.35 21.48
N VAL A 251 -5.42 3.13 20.79
CA VAL A 251 -6.13 1.84 20.79
C VAL A 251 -5.37 0.86 19.88
N GLU A 252 -4.70 -0.12 20.49
CA GLU A 252 -3.70 -0.93 19.80
C GLU A 252 -4.27 -1.88 18.73
N HIS A 253 -5.41 -2.55 18.97
CA HIS A 253 -5.95 -3.54 18.03
C HIS A 253 -7.48 -3.56 18.00
N GLY A 254 -8.03 -4.07 16.91
CA GLY A 254 -9.46 -4.34 16.76
C GLY A 254 -10.29 -3.12 16.39
N SER A 255 -11.58 -3.22 16.73
CA SER A 255 -12.55 -2.14 16.46
C SER A 255 -12.27 -0.93 17.37
N ALA A 256 -12.25 0.26 16.77
CA ALA A 256 -11.99 1.51 17.46
C ALA A 256 -13.01 2.57 17.02
N PRO A 257 -13.46 3.47 17.92
CA PRO A 257 -14.30 4.59 17.55
C PRO A 257 -13.64 5.43 16.46
N ARG A 258 -14.44 5.87 15.47
CA ARG A 258 -13.94 6.64 14.32
C ARG A 258 -14.67 7.96 14.17
N PHE A 259 -13.99 8.96 13.63
CA PHE A 259 -14.60 10.23 13.29
C PHE A 259 -15.66 10.03 12.20
N ALA A 260 -16.83 10.64 12.36
CA ALA A 260 -17.85 10.67 11.32
C ALA A 260 -17.45 11.53 10.11
N GLU A 261 -16.60 12.55 10.32
CA GLU A 261 -16.06 13.46 9.32
C GLU A 261 -14.53 13.49 9.41
N PRO A 262 -13.83 12.43 8.94
CA PRO A 262 -12.38 12.29 9.13
C PRO A 262 -11.57 13.39 8.47
N ASP A 263 -12.03 13.88 7.31
CA ASP A 263 -11.41 14.95 6.55
C ASP A 263 -11.41 16.27 7.32
N LEU A 264 -12.55 16.67 7.92
CA LEU A 264 -12.62 17.86 8.76
C LEU A 264 -11.85 17.67 10.08
N ALA A 265 -11.83 16.45 10.64
CA ALA A 265 -11.05 16.16 11.84
C ALA A 265 -9.54 16.35 11.56
N ALA A 266 -9.04 15.81 10.45
CA ALA A 266 -7.66 15.99 10.00
C ALA A 266 -7.34 17.46 9.69
N GLY A 267 -8.23 18.17 8.99
CA GLY A 267 -8.09 19.61 8.72
C GLY A 267 -8.03 20.45 10.00
N LYS A 268 -8.85 20.16 11.00
CA LYS A 268 -8.83 20.83 12.32
C LYS A 268 -7.54 20.52 13.09
N ALA A 269 -7.03 19.27 13.00
CA ALA A 269 -5.74 18.93 13.59
C ALA A 269 -4.61 19.71 12.93
N PHE A 270 -4.62 19.83 11.61
CA PHE A 270 -3.65 20.62 10.86
C PHE A 270 -3.73 22.13 11.19
N ALA A 271 -4.95 22.67 11.35
CA ALA A 271 -5.18 24.06 11.77
C ALA A 271 -4.51 24.35 13.12
N ARG A 272 -4.68 23.47 14.12
CA ARG A 272 -4.02 23.63 15.43
C ARG A 272 -2.51 23.66 15.31
N LEU A 273 -1.92 22.82 14.44
CA LEU A 273 -0.48 22.80 14.20
C LEU A 273 0.02 24.11 13.57
N LEU A 274 -0.79 24.81 12.78
CA LEU A 274 -0.46 26.08 12.15
C LEU A 274 -0.85 27.32 12.98
N GLY A 275 -1.53 27.13 14.11
CA GLY A 275 -2.04 28.24 14.92
C GLY A 275 -3.28 28.93 14.34
N VAL A 276 -4.04 28.22 13.50
CA VAL A 276 -5.28 28.70 12.87
C VAL A 276 -6.50 28.24 13.71
N PRO A 277 -7.49 29.11 13.96
CA PRO A 277 -8.73 28.71 14.63
C PRO A 277 -9.43 27.56 13.88
N THR A 278 -9.93 26.56 14.60
CA THR A 278 -10.58 25.38 13.99
C THR A 278 -11.87 25.70 13.25
N GLU A 279 -12.49 26.82 13.58
CA GLU A 279 -13.70 27.37 12.92
C GLU A 279 -13.40 27.91 11.52
N ALA A 280 -12.14 28.25 11.24
CA ALA A 280 -11.67 28.68 9.92
C ALA A 280 -11.36 27.51 8.96
N VAL A 281 -11.69 26.27 9.36
CA VAL A 281 -11.53 25.08 8.53
C VAL A 281 -12.85 24.78 7.81
N LYS A 282 -12.78 24.60 6.49
CA LYS A 282 -13.94 24.26 5.63
C LYS A 282 -13.52 23.30 4.53
N ARG A 283 -14.50 22.58 3.95
CA ARG A 283 -14.29 21.81 2.71
C ARG A 283 -14.25 22.76 1.50
N GLY A 284 -13.48 22.37 0.49
CA GLY A 284 -13.41 23.04 -0.80
C GLY A 284 -12.44 22.35 -1.73
N THR A 285 -12.12 22.98 -2.85
CA THR A 285 -11.24 22.42 -3.88
C THR A 285 -10.01 23.29 -4.03
N ALA A 286 -8.87 22.68 -4.21
CA ALA A 286 -7.61 23.34 -4.48
C ALA A 286 -7.64 24.10 -5.82
N PRO A 287 -7.02 25.28 -5.93
CA PRO A 287 -6.76 25.89 -7.22
C PRO A 287 -5.92 24.97 -8.11
N PRO A 288 -6.00 25.10 -9.43
CA PRO A 288 -5.08 24.41 -10.35
C PRO A 288 -3.62 24.65 -9.95
N GLN A 289 -2.78 23.67 -10.17
CA GLN A 289 -1.36 23.76 -9.82
C GLN A 289 -0.72 24.96 -10.53
N ALA A 290 -0.04 25.82 -9.78
CA ALA A 290 0.67 26.96 -10.33
C ALA A 290 1.89 26.51 -11.14
N ALA A 291 2.23 27.30 -12.17
CA ALA A 291 3.47 27.07 -12.92
C ALA A 291 4.69 27.24 -12.00
N ALA A 292 5.75 26.47 -12.26
CA ALA A 292 6.98 26.54 -11.50
C ALA A 292 7.57 27.97 -11.55
N GLY A 293 7.94 28.52 -10.37
CA GLY A 293 8.53 29.86 -10.27
C GLY A 293 7.55 30.99 -9.92
N ALA A 294 6.23 30.76 -9.87
CA ALA A 294 5.26 31.72 -9.35
C ALA A 294 5.30 31.70 -7.80
N SER A 295 5.65 32.81 -7.17
CA SER A 295 5.73 32.95 -5.70
C SER A 295 4.60 33.80 -5.16
N PRO A 296 3.96 33.44 -4.07
CA PRO A 296 3.01 32.38 -3.84
C PRO A 296 1.66 32.67 -4.53
N ALA A 297 1.56 32.32 -5.81
CA ALA A 297 0.27 32.32 -6.53
C ALA A 297 -0.65 31.19 -6.03
N PRO A 298 -1.98 31.32 -6.19
CA PRO A 298 -2.92 30.22 -5.93
C PRO A 298 -2.46 28.93 -6.62
N GLY A 299 -2.51 27.79 -5.90
CA GLY A 299 -2.04 26.50 -6.42
C GLY A 299 -0.53 26.24 -6.29
N THR A 300 0.26 27.19 -5.77
CA THR A 300 1.69 26.95 -5.45
C THR A 300 1.80 25.92 -4.32
N GLU A 301 2.60 24.87 -4.50
CA GLU A 301 2.85 23.87 -3.45
C GLU A 301 3.65 24.49 -2.30
N LEU A 302 3.14 24.34 -1.09
CA LEU A 302 3.72 24.84 0.16
C LEU A 302 4.35 23.72 0.98
N GLY A 303 4.04 22.47 0.67
CA GLY A 303 4.59 21.30 1.32
C GLY A 303 3.93 20.00 0.86
N VAL A 304 4.66 18.91 1.03
CA VAL A 304 4.19 17.55 0.71
C VAL A 304 4.80 16.54 1.68
N VAL A 305 3.98 15.59 2.11
CA VAL A 305 4.41 14.38 2.80
C VAL A 305 3.86 13.17 2.06
N GLN A 306 4.50 12.02 2.23
CA GLN A 306 4.15 10.81 1.49
C GLN A 306 3.96 9.64 2.45
N SER A 307 2.95 8.81 2.20
CA SER A 307 2.72 7.57 2.93
C SER A 307 3.96 6.65 2.96
N PRO A 308 3.99 5.62 3.80
CA PRO A 308 4.85 4.47 3.57
C PRO A 308 4.67 3.93 2.13
N PRO A 309 5.64 3.18 1.57
CA PRO A 309 5.47 2.58 0.26
C PRO A 309 4.30 1.59 0.25
N MET A 310 3.69 1.38 -0.91
CA MET A 310 2.49 0.57 -1.09
C MET A 310 2.61 -0.81 -0.47
N ILE A 311 3.77 -1.45 -0.60
CA ILE A 311 4.04 -2.76 0.02
C ILE A 311 3.83 -2.75 1.55
N ARG A 312 4.15 -1.64 2.24
CA ARG A 312 3.94 -1.52 3.69
C ARG A 312 2.49 -1.25 4.06
N LEU A 313 1.74 -0.56 3.19
CA LEU A 313 0.30 -0.38 3.35
C LEU A 313 -0.43 -1.73 3.17
N VAL A 314 -0.02 -2.52 2.18
CA VAL A 314 -0.52 -3.89 1.95
C VAL A 314 -0.20 -4.79 3.14
N ASP A 315 1.02 -4.73 3.67
CA ASP A 315 1.45 -5.47 4.86
C ASP A 315 0.51 -5.22 6.06
N VAL A 316 0.27 -3.95 6.41
CA VAL A 316 -0.66 -3.55 7.48
C VAL A 316 -2.10 -3.98 7.17
N MET A 317 -2.57 -3.76 5.94
CA MET A 317 -3.91 -4.15 5.52
C MET A 317 -4.19 -5.64 5.74
N ILE A 318 -3.23 -6.49 5.40
CA ILE A 318 -3.39 -7.95 5.50
C ILE A 318 -3.19 -8.41 6.94
N SER A 319 -2.11 -8.00 7.62
CA SER A 319 -1.74 -8.47 8.95
C SER A 319 -2.77 -8.08 10.03
N GLU A 320 -3.19 -6.82 10.02
CA GLU A 320 -4.17 -6.27 10.96
C GLU A 320 -5.62 -6.39 10.46
N SER A 321 -5.80 -6.82 9.23
CA SER A 321 -7.13 -6.84 8.58
C SER A 321 -7.79 -5.45 8.54
N ASP A 322 -7.00 -4.37 8.35
CA ASP A 322 -7.51 -3.00 8.42
C ASP A 322 -8.43 -2.66 7.25
N ASN A 323 -9.69 -2.37 7.57
CA ASN A 323 -10.72 -2.12 6.56
C ASN A 323 -10.58 -0.75 5.91
N LEU A 324 -10.15 0.29 6.65
CA LEU A 324 -9.99 1.64 6.10
C LEU A 324 -8.79 1.70 5.14
N VAL A 325 -7.71 0.98 5.48
CA VAL A 325 -6.57 0.82 4.56
C VAL A 325 -7.03 0.10 3.30
N ALA A 326 -7.79 -1.00 3.41
CA ALA A 326 -8.28 -1.75 2.26
C ALA A 326 -9.13 -0.89 1.32
N GLU A 327 -10.05 -0.09 1.87
CA GLU A 327 -10.89 0.81 1.09
C GLU A 327 -10.09 1.92 0.40
N ALA A 328 -9.07 2.44 1.06
CA ALA A 328 -8.17 3.41 0.45
C ALA A 328 -7.37 2.78 -0.70
N LEU A 329 -6.88 1.54 -0.51
CA LEU A 329 -6.09 0.84 -1.54
C LEU A 329 -6.94 0.45 -2.76
N ALA A 330 -8.19 0.02 -2.59
CA ALA A 330 -9.11 -0.21 -3.71
C ALA A 330 -9.32 1.08 -4.53
N ARG A 331 -9.41 2.24 -3.89
CA ARG A 331 -9.49 3.54 -4.59
C ARG A 331 -8.18 3.91 -5.29
N GLN A 332 -7.03 3.46 -4.77
CA GLN A 332 -5.76 3.63 -5.48
C GLN A 332 -5.69 2.79 -6.76
N VAL A 333 -6.33 1.60 -6.81
CA VAL A 333 -6.51 0.85 -8.06
C VAL A 333 -7.34 1.67 -9.05
N ALA A 334 -8.49 2.21 -8.62
CA ALA A 334 -9.32 3.07 -9.47
C ALA A 334 -8.53 4.26 -10.04
N LEU A 335 -7.80 4.98 -9.18
CA LEU A 335 -6.98 6.12 -9.61
C LEU A 335 -5.88 5.72 -10.59
N ALA A 336 -5.25 4.56 -10.41
CA ALA A 336 -4.24 4.07 -11.35
C ALA A 336 -4.82 3.80 -12.74
N ARG A 337 -6.05 3.34 -12.79
CA ARG A 337 -6.78 3.00 -14.02
C ARG A 337 -7.59 4.17 -14.61
N GLY A 338 -7.48 5.38 -14.01
CA GLY A 338 -8.25 6.55 -14.46
C GLY A 338 -9.76 6.44 -14.20
N GLN A 339 -10.17 5.57 -13.28
CA GLN A 339 -11.56 5.40 -12.86
C GLN A 339 -11.90 6.33 -11.68
N PRO A 340 -13.18 6.68 -11.47
CA PRO A 340 -13.59 7.42 -10.28
C PRO A 340 -13.19 6.69 -8.99
N ALA A 341 -12.52 7.37 -8.07
CA ALA A 341 -12.13 6.79 -6.79
C ALA A 341 -13.33 6.77 -5.81
N SER A 342 -14.28 5.88 -6.09
CA SER A 342 -15.48 5.60 -5.30
C SER A 342 -15.52 4.11 -4.92
N PHE A 343 -16.55 3.64 -4.25
CA PHE A 343 -16.77 2.20 -4.04
C PHE A 343 -16.97 1.49 -5.38
N ASP A 344 -17.88 1.98 -6.22
CA ASP A 344 -18.16 1.38 -7.52
C ASP A 344 -16.95 1.40 -8.45
N GLY A 345 -16.25 2.53 -8.51
CA GLY A 345 -15.06 2.66 -9.36
C GLY A 345 -13.88 1.82 -8.86
N GLY A 346 -13.71 1.69 -7.53
CA GLY A 346 -12.72 0.79 -6.93
C GLY A 346 -13.02 -0.68 -7.23
N ALA A 347 -14.27 -1.08 -7.08
CA ALA A 347 -14.75 -2.42 -7.39
C ALA A 347 -14.50 -2.77 -8.87
N ALA A 348 -15.00 -1.94 -9.79
CA ALA A 348 -14.82 -2.15 -11.22
C ALA A 348 -13.33 -2.17 -11.63
N ALA A 349 -12.50 -1.34 -10.98
CA ALA A 349 -11.07 -1.31 -11.25
C ALA A 349 -10.37 -2.60 -10.77
N MET A 350 -10.75 -3.14 -9.62
CA MET A 350 -10.22 -4.41 -9.11
C MET A 350 -10.62 -5.58 -10.00
N ASP A 351 -11.89 -5.69 -10.40
CA ASP A 351 -12.38 -6.74 -11.29
C ASP A 351 -11.64 -6.69 -12.65
N ALA A 352 -11.44 -5.48 -13.19
CA ALA A 352 -10.69 -5.29 -14.44
C ALA A 352 -9.20 -5.63 -14.30
N GLU A 353 -8.58 -5.34 -13.15
CA GLU A 353 -7.17 -5.68 -12.90
C GLU A 353 -6.96 -7.19 -12.80
N VAL A 354 -7.91 -7.92 -12.19
CA VAL A 354 -7.90 -9.40 -12.15
C VAL A 354 -7.94 -9.97 -13.58
N ALA A 355 -8.79 -9.41 -14.46
CA ALA A 355 -8.83 -9.82 -15.87
C ALA A 355 -7.50 -9.54 -16.61
N GLU A 356 -6.87 -8.37 -16.39
CA GLU A 356 -5.58 -8.05 -17.02
C GLU A 356 -4.43 -8.94 -16.54
N LEU A 357 -4.50 -9.42 -15.30
CA LEU A 357 -3.57 -10.40 -14.75
C LEU A 357 -3.79 -11.82 -15.33
N GLY A 358 -4.76 -11.98 -16.23
CA GLY A 358 -5.05 -13.27 -16.90
C GLY A 358 -5.83 -14.26 -16.01
N LEU A 359 -6.46 -13.77 -14.95
CA LEU A 359 -7.29 -14.58 -14.06
C LEU A 359 -8.78 -14.52 -14.46
N PRO A 360 -9.60 -15.52 -14.06
CA PRO A 360 -11.01 -15.58 -14.45
C PRO A 360 -11.82 -14.46 -13.79
N ALA A 361 -12.13 -13.41 -14.55
CA ALA A 361 -12.85 -12.23 -14.06
C ALA A 361 -14.32 -12.53 -13.70
N GLU A 362 -14.90 -13.58 -14.23
CA GLU A 362 -16.24 -14.04 -13.89
C GLU A 362 -16.37 -14.64 -12.47
N GLU A 363 -15.24 -14.96 -11.86
CA GLU A 363 -15.16 -15.52 -10.50
C GLU A 363 -15.04 -14.45 -9.41
N ILE A 364 -14.99 -13.17 -9.79
CA ILE A 364 -14.98 -12.03 -8.87
C ILE A 364 -16.07 -11.02 -9.21
N SER A 365 -16.75 -10.55 -8.20
CA SER A 365 -17.64 -9.40 -8.26
C SER A 365 -17.64 -8.74 -6.90
N VAL A 366 -16.92 -7.66 -6.76
CA VAL A 366 -16.80 -6.96 -5.48
C VAL A 366 -17.60 -5.65 -5.48
N SER A 367 -17.95 -5.17 -4.29
CA SER A 367 -18.63 -3.90 -4.04
C SER A 367 -17.82 -3.03 -3.09
N ASP A 368 -16.76 -3.58 -2.47
CA ASP A 368 -15.80 -2.88 -1.65
C ASP A 368 -14.43 -3.59 -1.68
N GLY A 369 -13.39 -2.94 -1.16
CA GLY A 369 -12.05 -3.50 -1.08
C GLY A 369 -11.73 -4.23 0.22
N SER A 370 -12.56 -4.07 1.24
CA SER A 370 -12.29 -4.61 2.58
C SER A 370 -12.92 -5.98 2.83
N GLY A 371 -14.02 -6.28 2.15
CA GLY A 371 -14.85 -7.46 2.39
C GLY A 371 -15.89 -7.25 3.49
N LEU A 372 -16.17 -6.03 3.88
CA LEU A 372 -17.31 -5.71 4.75
C LEU A 372 -18.64 -5.84 4.02
N SER A 373 -18.64 -5.68 2.71
CA SER A 373 -19.83 -5.80 1.88
C SER A 373 -20.30 -7.25 1.75
N ARG A 374 -21.56 -7.47 2.11
CA ARG A 374 -22.23 -8.78 1.87
C ARG A 374 -22.57 -9.02 0.40
N LEU A 375 -22.38 -8.02 -0.45
CA LEU A 375 -22.57 -8.10 -1.89
C LEU A 375 -21.36 -8.72 -2.61
N ASN A 376 -20.17 -8.71 -1.99
CA ASN A 376 -18.98 -9.31 -2.57
C ASN A 376 -19.17 -10.80 -2.85
N ARG A 377 -18.67 -11.25 -4.01
CA ARG A 377 -18.57 -12.64 -4.42
C ARG A 377 -17.17 -12.88 -4.95
N ILE A 378 -16.50 -13.87 -4.40
CA ILE A 378 -15.19 -14.36 -4.89
C ILE A 378 -15.23 -15.88 -4.77
N SER A 379 -14.75 -16.59 -5.78
CA SER A 379 -14.61 -18.04 -5.73
C SER A 379 -13.39 -18.47 -4.92
N PRO A 380 -13.39 -19.65 -4.30
CA PRO A 380 -12.18 -20.25 -3.71
C PRO A 380 -11.03 -20.45 -4.73
N SER A 381 -11.35 -20.88 -5.96
CA SER A 381 -10.38 -21.07 -7.06
C SER A 381 -9.65 -19.79 -7.38
N LEU A 382 -10.34 -18.69 -7.59
CA LEU A 382 -9.70 -17.40 -7.84
C LEU A 382 -8.79 -16.97 -6.66
N LEU A 383 -9.20 -17.20 -5.42
CA LEU A 383 -8.34 -16.86 -4.26
C LEU A 383 -7.05 -17.67 -4.26
N THR A 384 -7.11 -18.98 -4.62
CA THR A 384 -5.90 -19.79 -4.74
C THR A 384 -5.04 -19.36 -5.93
N ASP A 385 -5.65 -18.94 -7.03
CA ASP A 385 -4.94 -18.42 -8.21
C ASP A 385 -4.27 -17.09 -7.96
N LEU A 386 -4.91 -16.16 -7.23
CA LEU A 386 -4.29 -14.89 -6.79
C LEU A 386 -3.04 -15.13 -5.95
N VAL A 387 -3.10 -16.07 -5.01
CA VAL A 387 -1.96 -16.42 -4.16
C VAL A 387 -0.86 -17.09 -4.99
N ARG A 388 -1.21 -17.98 -5.93
CA ARG A 388 -0.26 -18.64 -6.83
C ARG A 388 0.40 -17.63 -7.78
N LEU A 389 -0.37 -16.70 -8.34
CA LEU A 389 0.16 -15.63 -9.17
C LEU A 389 1.17 -14.76 -8.40
N ALA A 390 0.84 -14.39 -7.16
CA ALA A 390 1.75 -13.62 -6.31
C ALA A 390 3.04 -14.39 -5.95
N ALA A 391 3.03 -15.73 -6.00
CA ALA A 391 4.20 -16.58 -5.80
C ALA A 391 5.01 -16.83 -7.10
N SER A 392 4.50 -16.38 -8.25
CA SER A 392 5.18 -16.56 -9.53
C SER A 392 6.44 -15.69 -9.63
N PRO A 393 7.56 -16.23 -10.12
CA PRO A 393 8.74 -15.43 -10.41
C PRO A 393 8.52 -14.41 -11.53
N ASP A 394 7.48 -14.56 -12.35
CA ASP A 394 7.11 -13.64 -13.42
C ASP A 394 6.45 -12.35 -12.87
N HIS A 395 5.99 -12.37 -11.62
CA HIS A 395 5.33 -11.24 -10.95
C HIS A 395 6.00 -10.89 -9.61
N PRO A 396 7.28 -10.51 -9.59
CA PRO A 396 8.01 -10.23 -8.35
C PRO A 396 7.43 -9.04 -7.58
N GLU A 397 6.73 -8.12 -8.25
CA GLU A 397 6.03 -6.98 -7.64
C GLU A 397 4.88 -7.40 -6.73
N LEU A 398 4.30 -8.58 -6.95
CA LEU A 398 3.17 -9.11 -6.16
C LEU A 398 3.62 -9.85 -4.90
N ALA A 399 4.89 -10.28 -4.82
CA ALA A 399 5.42 -11.06 -3.68
C ALA A 399 5.26 -10.36 -2.31
N GLY A 400 5.04 -9.02 -2.34
CA GLY A 400 4.75 -8.24 -1.14
C GLY A 400 3.50 -8.68 -0.36
N VAL A 401 2.58 -9.41 -0.99
CA VAL A 401 1.39 -9.99 -0.33
C VAL A 401 1.78 -10.92 0.83
N PHE A 402 2.85 -11.69 0.66
CA PHE A 402 3.27 -12.69 1.64
C PHE A 402 3.82 -12.11 2.93
N GLY A 403 4.41 -10.91 2.89
CA GLY A 403 4.92 -10.21 4.07
C GLY A 403 3.84 -9.89 5.10
N GLY A 404 2.63 -9.59 4.63
CA GLY A 404 1.48 -9.27 5.46
C GLY A 404 0.66 -10.47 5.94
N LEU A 405 0.86 -11.69 5.38
CA LEU A 405 0.05 -12.83 5.78
C LEU A 405 0.32 -13.24 7.23
N PRO A 406 -0.73 -13.26 8.08
CA PRO A 406 -0.64 -13.82 9.42
C PRO A 406 -0.12 -15.24 9.43
N VAL A 407 0.71 -15.55 10.40
CA VAL A 407 1.31 -16.88 10.62
C VAL A 407 0.61 -17.57 11.79
N GLY A 408 0.17 -18.79 11.58
CA GLY A 408 -0.50 -19.61 12.59
C GLY A 408 0.28 -19.69 13.90
N GLY A 409 -0.35 -19.31 15.02
CA GLY A 409 0.23 -19.31 16.35
C GLY A 409 1.28 -18.22 16.61
N TRP A 410 1.51 -17.28 15.67
CA TRP A 410 2.60 -16.33 15.79
C TRP A 410 2.24 -14.86 15.55
N SER A 411 1.50 -14.52 14.47
CA SER A 411 1.30 -13.11 14.11
C SER A 411 -0.09 -12.79 13.59
N GLY A 412 -0.42 -11.49 13.60
CA GLY A 412 -1.66 -10.93 13.05
C GLY A 412 -2.90 -11.63 13.58
N THR A 413 -3.92 -11.78 12.75
CA THR A 413 -5.20 -12.41 13.12
C THR A 413 -5.10 -13.91 13.42
N LEU A 414 -3.94 -14.54 13.20
CA LEU A 414 -3.66 -15.95 13.54
C LEU A 414 -2.80 -16.11 14.80
N ASN A 415 -2.42 -15.02 15.49
CA ASN A 415 -1.53 -15.06 16.65
C ASN A 415 -1.98 -16.05 17.73
N GLU A 416 -3.26 -16.06 18.10
CA GLU A 416 -3.81 -16.93 19.14
C GLU A 416 -4.39 -18.26 18.59
N ARG A 417 -4.37 -18.46 17.27
CA ARG A 417 -4.90 -19.66 16.62
C ARG A 417 -3.82 -20.76 16.55
N TYR A 418 -4.22 -22.02 16.39
CA TYR A 418 -3.33 -23.19 16.28
C TYR A 418 -2.53 -23.55 17.53
N ARG A 419 -2.78 -22.90 18.68
CA ARG A 419 -2.05 -23.14 19.92
C ARG A 419 -2.67 -24.22 20.82
N THR A 420 -3.99 -24.17 21.00
CA THR A 420 -4.69 -24.96 22.05
C THR A 420 -5.83 -25.82 21.53
N ALA A 421 -6.41 -25.48 20.36
CA ALA A 421 -7.53 -26.24 19.84
C ALA A 421 -7.09 -27.64 19.36
N ALA A 422 -7.84 -28.66 19.74
CA ALA A 422 -7.52 -30.05 19.36
C ALA A 422 -7.51 -30.22 17.84
N GLY A 423 -6.46 -30.87 17.31
CA GLY A 423 -6.29 -31.17 15.90
C GLY A 423 -5.81 -29.97 15.06
N THR A 424 -5.28 -28.90 15.69
CA THR A 424 -4.81 -27.71 14.94
C THR A 424 -3.29 -27.50 15.03
N ALA A 425 -2.57 -28.23 15.89
CA ALA A 425 -1.16 -27.98 16.20
C ALA A 425 -0.22 -27.97 14.98
N ALA A 426 -0.49 -28.79 13.95
CA ALA A 426 0.32 -28.83 12.73
C ALA A 426 0.28 -27.51 11.94
N GLY A 427 -0.75 -26.70 12.13
CA GLY A 427 -0.88 -25.39 11.48
C GLY A 427 0.02 -24.30 12.08
N ALA A 428 0.55 -24.50 13.29
CA ALA A 428 1.43 -23.53 13.92
C ALA A 428 2.74 -23.37 13.13
N GLY A 429 3.03 -22.14 12.71
CA GLY A 429 4.19 -21.83 11.85
C GLY A 429 4.06 -22.24 10.38
N SER A 430 3.22 -23.25 10.06
CA SER A 430 3.05 -23.80 8.72
C SER A 430 1.97 -23.12 7.91
N VAL A 431 0.89 -22.64 8.56
CA VAL A 431 -0.21 -21.91 7.92
C VAL A 431 0.12 -20.42 7.89
N ARG A 432 0.03 -19.82 6.69
CA ARG A 432 0.13 -18.38 6.46
C ARG A 432 -1.10 -17.94 5.69
N ALA A 433 -2.04 -17.27 6.34
CA ALA A 433 -3.34 -17.06 5.73
C ALA A 433 -4.04 -15.78 6.19
N LYS A 434 -4.83 -15.21 5.28
CA LYS A 434 -5.81 -14.17 5.58
C LYS A 434 -7.09 -14.82 6.07
N THR A 435 -7.67 -14.26 7.12
CA THR A 435 -8.96 -14.68 7.67
C THR A 435 -10.06 -13.68 7.32
N GLY A 436 -11.30 -14.16 7.24
CA GLY A 436 -12.48 -13.33 7.08
C GLY A 436 -13.57 -13.74 8.06
N THR A 437 -14.29 -12.74 8.61
CA THR A 437 -15.42 -12.97 9.52
C THR A 437 -16.44 -11.85 9.38
N LEU A 438 -17.69 -12.23 9.10
CA LEU A 438 -18.91 -11.45 9.29
C LEU A 438 -19.92 -12.33 10.01
N THR A 439 -21.01 -11.79 10.46
CA THR A 439 -22.08 -12.61 11.07
C THR A 439 -22.56 -13.67 10.07
N GLY A 440 -22.41 -14.95 10.41
CA GLY A 440 -22.74 -16.09 9.52
C GLY A 440 -21.78 -16.35 8.37
N VAL A 441 -20.64 -15.64 8.29
CA VAL A 441 -19.62 -15.80 7.24
C VAL A 441 -18.26 -16.01 7.89
N HIS A 442 -17.58 -17.09 7.53
CA HIS A 442 -16.21 -17.36 7.96
C HIS A 442 -15.37 -17.85 6.77
N SER A 443 -14.15 -17.37 6.68
CA SER A 443 -13.23 -17.71 5.60
C SER A 443 -11.77 -17.72 6.05
N ILE A 444 -10.96 -18.48 5.32
CA ILE A 444 -9.52 -18.49 5.45
C ILE A 444 -8.92 -18.84 4.08
N ALA A 445 -7.92 -18.08 3.63
CA ALA A 445 -7.23 -18.33 2.37
C ALA A 445 -5.76 -17.92 2.45
N GLY A 446 -4.88 -18.68 1.82
CA GLY A 446 -3.45 -18.40 1.83
C GLY A 446 -2.59 -19.60 1.48
N LEU A 447 -1.48 -19.75 2.19
CA LEU A 447 -0.46 -20.79 1.98
C LEU A 447 -0.38 -21.74 3.17
N VAL A 448 -0.01 -22.99 2.87
CA VAL A 448 0.36 -23.97 3.88
C VAL A 448 1.53 -24.81 3.39
N THR A 449 2.51 -25.06 4.29
CA THR A 449 3.58 -26.01 4.02
C THR A 449 3.19 -27.37 4.61
N THR A 450 3.18 -28.42 3.79
CA THR A 450 2.88 -29.80 4.23
C THR A 450 3.99 -30.38 5.10
N ALA A 451 3.72 -31.53 5.73
CA ALA A 451 4.71 -32.24 6.52
C ALA A 451 5.97 -32.64 5.70
N ASP A 452 5.80 -32.88 4.41
CA ASP A 452 6.89 -33.23 3.47
C ASP A 452 7.58 -32.00 2.86
N GLY A 453 7.19 -30.77 3.28
CA GLY A 453 7.81 -29.52 2.81
C GLY A 453 7.19 -28.96 1.53
N ARG A 454 6.12 -29.55 0.96
CA ARG A 454 5.45 -29.03 -0.23
C ARG A 454 4.59 -27.81 0.11
N LEU A 455 4.66 -26.79 -0.73
CA LEU A 455 3.87 -25.56 -0.56
C LEU A 455 2.56 -25.65 -1.33
N LEU A 456 1.44 -25.54 -0.63
CA LEU A 456 0.10 -25.50 -1.19
C LEU A 456 -0.53 -24.15 -0.98
N THR A 457 -1.40 -23.74 -1.90
CA THR A 457 -2.38 -22.67 -1.70
C THR A 457 -3.73 -23.26 -1.38
N PHE A 458 -4.48 -22.58 -0.53
CA PHE A 458 -5.82 -23.05 -0.14
C PHE A 458 -6.76 -21.89 0.13
N ALA A 459 -8.05 -22.10 -0.11
CA ALA A 459 -9.14 -21.20 0.27
C ALA A 459 -10.33 -22.02 0.77
N VAL A 460 -10.86 -21.64 1.92
CA VAL A 460 -12.08 -22.23 2.50
C VAL A 460 -13.03 -21.10 2.85
N LEU A 461 -14.19 -21.08 2.21
CA LEU A 461 -15.22 -20.06 2.39
C LEU A 461 -16.52 -20.70 2.82
N THR A 462 -17.16 -20.10 3.83
CA THR A 462 -18.51 -20.50 4.25
C THR A 462 -19.32 -19.26 4.61
N ASP A 463 -20.51 -19.12 4.06
CA ASP A 463 -21.37 -17.94 4.19
C ASP A 463 -22.79 -18.25 4.68
N LYS A 464 -23.00 -19.48 5.21
CA LYS A 464 -24.25 -19.92 5.83
C LYS A 464 -24.00 -20.63 7.16
N VAL A 465 -23.10 -20.06 7.95
CA VAL A 465 -22.76 -20.62 9.28
C VAL A 465 -23.91 -20.39 10.24
N PRO A 466 -24.48 -21.46 10.85
CA PRO A 466 -25.62 -21.34 11.74
C PRO A 466 -25.27 -20.90 13.16
N GLY A 467 -24.01 -21.00 13.54
CA GLY A 467 -23.50 -20.69 14.88
C GLY A 467 -22.71 -19.36 14.94
N ASP A 468 -22.10 -19.16 16.07
CA ASP A 468 -21.21 -18.05 16.30
C ASP A 468 -19.76 -18.36 15.82
N ARG A 469 -18.91 -17.35 15.95
CA ARG A 469 -17.48 -17.41 15.58
C ARG A 469 -16.73 -18.53 16.30
N ASP A 470 -17.09 -18.82 17.55
CA ASP A 470 -16.35 -19.75 18.41
C ASP A 470 -16.44 -21.20 17.95
N THR A 471 -17.47 -21.55 17.18
CA THR A 471 -17.64 -22.90 16.62
C THR A 471 -17.04 -23.06 15.21
N ALA A 472 -17.21 -22.09 14.34
CA ALA A 472 -16.75 -22.15 12.95
C ALA A 472 -15.24 -21.97 12.80
N GLN A 473 -14.64 -21.05 13.57
CA GLN A 473 -13.22 -20.74 13.46
C GLN A 473 -12.31 -21.97 13.76
N PRO A 474 -12.50 -22.75 14.83
CA PRO A 474 -11.71 -23.96 15.05
C PRO A 474 -11.91 -25.04 13.97
N ALA A 475 -13.08 -25.07 13.29
CA ALA A 475 -13.31 -26.00 12.18
C ALA A 475 -12.48 -25.62 10.95
N LEU A 476 -12.40 -24.34 10.60
CA LEU A 476 -11.49 -23.84 9.55
C LEU A 476 -10.03 -24.12 9.89
N ASP A 477 -9.63 -23.94 11.16
CA ASP A 477 -8.26 -24.21 11.61
C ASP A 477 -7.87 -25.68 11.45
N ARG A 478 -8.80 -26.60 11.71
CA ARG A 478 -8.56 -28.04 11.50
C ARG A 478 -8.34 -28.38 10.03
N ILE A 479 -9.08 -27.75 9.10
CA ILE A 479 -8.87 -27.94 7.67
C ILE A 479 -7.47 -27.51 7.26
N ALA A 480 -7.04 -26.29 7.62
CA ALA A 480 -5.71 -25.82 7.30
C ALA A 480 -4.60 -26.63 7.99
N ALA A 481 -4.82 -27.05 9.25
CA ALA A 481 -3.88 -27.89 9.97
C ALA A 481 -3.80 -29.33 9.40
N ALA A 482 -4.90 -29.87 8.86
CA ALA A 482 -4.87 -31.16 8.19
C ALA A 482 -4.01 -31.12 6.93
N LEU A 483 -4.07 -30.03 6.16
CA LEU A 483 -3.15 -29.80 5.03
C LEU A 483 -1.69 -29.68 5.51
N ALA A 484 -1.45 -28.96 6.60
CA ALA A 484 -0.09 -28.84 7.18
C ALA A 484 0.48 -30.17 7.66
N GLY A 485 -0.37 -31.03 8.23
CA GLY A 485 0.02 -32.37 8.69
C GLY A 485 0.03 -33.44 7.59
N CYS A 486 -0.33 -33.07 6.38
CA CYS A 486 -0.47 -34.01 5.28
C CYS A 486 0.91 -34.45 4.76
N GLY A 487 1.22 -35.76 4.88
CA GLY A 487 2.19 -36.47 4.06
C GLY A 487 1.43 -37.31 3.03
N CYS A 488 0.62 -36.67 2.21
CA CYS A 488 -0.41 -37.28 1.39
C CYS A 488 0.09 -37.75 0.01
N GLY A 489 1.37 -38.13 -0.07
CA GLY A 489 1.99 -38.61 -1.29
C GLY A 489 1.61 -40.06 -1.66
#